data_538f94b193bd51e55d2f897b432dd727
#
_entry.id   538f94b193bd51e55d2f897b432dd727
#
_cell.length_a   1.000
_cell.length_b   1.000
_cell.length_c   1.000
_cell.angle_alpha   90.00
_cell.angle_beta   90.00
_cell.angle_gamma   90.00
#
_symmetry.space_group_name_H-M   'P 1'
#
loop_
_entity.id
_entity.type
_entity.pdbx_description
1 polymer ?
#
loop_
_entity_poly.entity_id
_entity_poly.type
_entity_poly.pdbx_seq_one_letter_code
_entity_poly.pdbx_strand_id
1 'polypeptide(L)'
;MHFLNMKRPFTTTLFAMLLVLFTVSCSSEDKEFDYAALPMSAQLFVKQYFADASYSRVEKEKDNGFWEYEVLLSDGSKVEFNEKGEWTSVECKYSEIPVGIIPTVIAEDIAKKYPDLKPYKIEKEVGGYEIDIPGYDLYYSNNGIFIRAEIDK
;
A
#
# COMPACT_ATOMS: atom_id res chain seq x y z
N MET A 1 -48.66 54.58 -56.81
CA MET A 1 -48.62 54.35 -55.34
C MET A 1 -49.00 52.93 -55.05
N HIS A 2 -48.08 52.06 -54.97
CA HIS A 2 -48.35 50.72 -54.42
C HIS A 2 -47.05 50.24 -53.74
N PHE A 3 -47.06 50.21 -52.44
CA PHE A 3 -46.00 49.67 -51.65
C PHE A 3 -46.03 48.13 -51.63
N LEU A 4 -45.07 47.46 -52.22
CA LEU A 4 -44.92 46.04 -52.17
C LEU A 4 -44.02 45.73 -51.00
N ASN A 5 -44.63 45.15 -49.96
CA ASN A 5 -44.03 44.69 -48.72
C ASN A 5 -43.41 43.32 -49.00
N MET A 6 -42.09 43.29 -49.11
CA MET A 6 -41.30 42.05 -49.33
C MET A 6 -40.81 41.51 -48.02
N LYS A 7 -41.57 40.55 -47.45
CA LYS A 7 -41.15 39.77 -46.28
C LYS A 7 -40.00 38.85 -46.68
N ARG A 8 -38.84 39.06 -46.07
CA ARG A 8 -37.73 38.14 -46.18
C ARG A 8 -37.98 36.98 -45.22
N PRO A 9 -37.80 35.71 -45.63
CA PRO A 9 -37.82 34.59 -44.70
C PRO A 9 -36.49 34.52 -43.96
N PHE A 10 -36.57 34.50 -42.64
CA PHE A 10 -35.47 34.24 -41.73
C PHE A 10 -35.13 32.74 -41.82
N THR A 11 -34.08 32.40 -42.52
CA THR A 11 -33.51 31.04 -42.50
C THR A 11 -32.65 30.93 -41.24
N THR A 12 -33.24 30.31 -40.23
CA THR A 12 -32.54 29.92 -39.02
C THR A 12 -31.63 28.74 -39.36
N THR A 13 -30.35 29.02 -39.57
CA THR A 13 -29.33 27.99 -39.70
C THR A 13 -29.02 27.49 -38.30
N LEU A 14 -29.58 26.32 -37.96
CA LEU A 14 -29.29 25.59 -36.75
C LEU A 14 -27.87 25.01 -36.85
N PHE A 15 -26.89 25.73 -36.35
CA PHE A 15 -25.52 25.23 -36.21
C PHE A 15 -25.49 24.27 -35.04
N ALA A 16 -25.71 22.98 -35.34
CA ALA A 16 -25.53 21.92 -34.37
C ALA A 16 -24.04 21.79 -34.05
N MET A 17 -23.61 22.46 -33.00
CA MET A 17 -22.27 22.32 -32.42
C MET A 17 -22.23 20.97 -31.72
N LEU A 18 -21.71 19.97 -32.43
CA LEU A 18 -21.44 18.64 -31.90
C LEU A 18 -20.28 18.75 -30.87
N LEU A 19 -20.64 18.92 -29.59
CA LEU A 19 -19.70 18.92 -28.47
C LEU A 19 -19.24 17.47 -28.27
N VAL A 20 -18.16 17.08 -28.93
CA VAL A 20 -17.47 15.81 -28.66
C VAL A 20 -16.79 15.96 -27.31
N LEU A 21 -17.47 15.51 -26.25
CA LEU A 21 -16.89 15.29 -24.95
C LEU A 21 -15.89 14.12 -25.07
N PHE A 22 -14.64 14.45 -25.33
CA PHE A 22 -13.55 13.52 -25.05
C PHE A 22 -13.50 13.33 -23.51
N THR A 23 -14.23 12.35 -23.02
CA THR A 23 -13.93 11.78 -21.72
C THR A 23 -12.61 11.05 -21.88
N VAL A 24 -11.51 11.73 -21.55
CA VAL A 24 -10.26 11.04 -21.25
C VAL A 24 -10.53 10.28 -19.96
N SER A 25 -11.02 9.05 -20.13
CA SER A 25 -10.99 8.04 -19.07
C SER A 25 -9.51 7.72 -18.87
N CYS A 26 -8.87 8.42 -17.95
CA CYS A 26 -7.63 7.93 -17.34
C CYS A 26 -8.05 6.73 -16.49
N SER A 27 -8.27 5.58 -17.13
CA SER A 27 -8.16 4.31 -16.43
C SER A 27 -6.67 4.11 -16.21
N SER A 28 -6.16 4.49 -15.04
CA SER A 28 -5.03 3.78 -14.48
C SER A 28 -5.47 2.31 -14.46
N GLU A 29 -5.00 1.55 -15.42
CA GLU A 29 -5.04 0.09 -15.31
C GLU A 29 -4.11 -0.22 -14.13
N ASP A 30 -4.68 -0.28 -12.93
CA ASP A 30 -4.09 -0.99 -11.81
C ASP A 30 -4.05 -2.46 -12.25
N LYS A 31 -2.97 -2.83 -12.92
CA LYS A 31 -2.72 -4.23 -13.27
C LYS A 31 -2.48 -4.93 -11.96
N GLU A 32 -3.50 -5.64 -11.49
CA GLU A 32 -3.37 -6.61 -10.43
C GLU A 32 -2.18 -7.52 -10.79
N PHE A 33 -1.10 -7.40 -10.01
CA PHE A 33 0.11 -8.14 -10.26
C PHE A 33 -0.09 -9.58 -9.79
N ASP A 34 0.25 -10.55 -10.64
CA ASP A 34 0.10 -11.97 -10.29
C ASP A 34 1.06 -12.35 -9.16
N TYR A 35 0.53 -12.93 -8.08
CA TYR A 35 1.32 -13.46 -6.96
C TYR A 35 2.44 -14.41 -7.43
N ALA A 36 2.18 -15.24 -8.45
CA ALA A 36 3.17 -16.14 -9.03
C ALA A 36 4.37 -15.41 -9.68
N ALA A 37 4.23 -14.13 -9.98
CA ALA A 37 5.30 -13.30 -10.54
C ALA A 37 6.12 -12.54 -9.46
N LEU A 38 5.77 -12.69 -8.17
CA LEU A 38 6.62 -12.21 -7.07
C LEU A 38 7.96 -12.94 -7.06
N PRO A 39 9.04 -12.31 -6.59
CA PRO A 39 10.27 -13.02 -6.29
C PRO A 39 10.03 -14.22 -5.38
N MET A 40 10.74 -15.33 -5.64
CA MET A 40 10.56 -16.59 -4.89
C MET A 40 10.74 -16.41 -3.38
N SER A 41 11.65 -15.54 -2.95
CA SER A 41 11.88 -15.19 -1.52
C SER A 41 10.63 -14.60 -0.87
N ALA A 42 9.92 -13.70 -1.57
CA ALA A 42 8.67 -13.12 -1.10
C ALA A 42 7.56 -14.19 -0.99
N GLN A 43 7.40 -15.05 -2.00
CA GLN A 43 6.44 -16.15 -1.96
C GLN A 43 6.70 -17.09 -0.78
N LEU A 44 7.98 -17.46 -0.55
CA LEU A 44 8.37 -18.33 0.56
C LEU A 44 8.12 -17.67 1.93
N PHE A 45 8.37 -16.38 2.05
CA PHE A 45 8.08 -15.63 3.28
C PHE A 45 6.59 -15.67 3.61
N VAL A 46 5.71 -15.33 2.65
CA VAL A 46 4.26 -15.38 2.86
C VAL A 46 3.81 -16.79 3.22
N LYS A 47 4.31 -17.81 2.52
CA LYS A 47 4.00 -19.21 2.81
C LYS A 47 4.46 -19.64 4.21
N GLN A 48 5.59 -19.14 4.69
CA GLN A 48 6.14 -19.51 6.00
C GLN A 48 5.37 -18.87 7.15
N TYR A 49 5.03 -17.60 7.04
CA TYR A 49 4.50 -16.83 8.14
C TYR A 49 2.98 -16.63 8.09
N PHE A 50 2.37 -16.79 6.92
CA PHE A 50 0.95 -16.55 6.66
C PHE A 50 0.30 -17.72 5.94
N ALA A 51 0.63 -18.96 6.36
CA ALA A 51 0.20 -20.20 5.68
C ALA A 51 -1.33 -20.34 5.62
N ASP A 52 -2.05 -19.81 6.60
CA ASP A 52 -3.51 -19.90 6.72
C ASP A 52 -4.24 -18.76 5.97
N ALA A 53 -3.52 -17.76 5.47
CA ALA A 53 -4.07 -16.65 4.73
C ALA A 53 -3.82 -16.82 3.22
N SER A 54 -4.83 -16.47 2.42
CA SER A 54 -4.65 -16.32 0.97
C SER A 54 -4.32 -14.86 0.63
N TYR A 55 -3.65 -14.62 -0.48
CA TYR A 55 -3.47 -13.25 -0.95
C TYR A 55 -4.80 -12.70 -1.51
N SER A 56 -5.08 -11.43 -1.22
CA SER A 56 -6.22 -10.69 -1.76
C SER A 56 -5.82 -9.83 -2.93
N ARG A 57 -4.65 -9.20 -2.84
CA ARG A 57 -4.11 -8.31 -3.87
C ARG A 57 -2.60 -8.30 -3.82
N VAL A 58 -1.98 -8.16 -4.99
CA VAL A 58 -0.55 -7.91 -5.12
C VAL A 58 -0.36 -6.66 -5.97
N GLU A 59 0.35 -5.70 -5.45
CA GLU A 59 0.73 -4.48 -6.14
C GLU A 59 2.23 -4.45 -6.39
N LYS A 60 2.61 -3.82 -7.49
CA LYS A 60 4.00 -3.57 -7.83
C LYS A 60 4.14 -2.11 -8.15
N GLU A 61 4.91 -1.42 -7.35
CA GLU A 61 5.15 -0.01 -7.49
C GLU A 61 6.64 0.28 -7.74
N LYS A 62 6.93 1.50 -8.16
CA LYS A 62 8.29 1.96 -8.31
C LYS A 62 8.49 3.19 -7.43
N ASP A 63 9.24 3.00 -6.34
CA ASP A 63 9.65 4.08 -5.47
C ASP A 63 11.14 4.39 -5.63
N ASN A 64 11.47 5.68 -5.76
CA ASN A 64 12.86 6.19 -5.89
C ASN A 64 13.73 5.44 -6.91
N GLY A 65 13.12 4.82 -7.94
CA GLY A 65 13.81 4.09 -8.99
C GLY A 65 13.92 2.58 -8.76
N PHE A 66 13.55 2.08 -7.59
CA PHE A 66 13.52 0.66 -7.23
C PHE A 66 12.11 0.11 -7.30
N TRP A 67 11.99 -1.19 -7.61
CA TRP A 67 10.71 -1.88 -7.58
C TRP A 67 10.41 -2.36 -6.16
N GLU A 68 9.17 -2.14 -5.74
CA GLU A 68 8.62 -2.63 -4.49
C GLU A 68 7.36 -3.44 -4.77
N TYR A 69 7.07 -4.39 -3.90
CA TYR A 69 5.88 -5.23 -3.98
C TYR A 69 5.12 -5.13 -2.68
N GLU A 70 3.81 -4.92 -2.77
CA GLU A 70 2.89 -4.99 -1.64
C GLU A 70 1.98 -6.21 -1.82
N VAL A 71 1.86 -7.02 -0.79
CA VAL A 71 0.95 -8.17 -0.73
C VAL A 71 -0.06 -7.94 0.36
N LEU A 72 -1.32 -7.78 -0.02
CA LEU A 72 -2.46 -7.75 0.90
C LEU A 72 -3.03 -9.16 1.05
N LEU A 73 -3.15 -9.62 2.29
CA LEU A 73 -3.65 -10.95 2.64
C LEU A 73 -5.12 -10.92 3.05
N SER A 74 -5.78 -12.08 3.00
CA SER A 74 -7.21 -12.22 3.29
C SER A 74 -7.60 -11.95 4.74
N ASP A 75 -6.64 -12.03 5.66
CA ASP A 75 -6.80 -11.69 7.09
C ASP A 75 -6.60 -10.18 7.37
N GLY A 76 -6.32 -9.38 6.32
CA GLY A 76 -6.04 -7.96 6.40
C GLY A 76 -4.58 -7.63 6.71
N SER A 77 -3.71 -8.63 6.81
CA SER A 77 -2.27 -8.40 6.93
C SER A 77 -1.69 -7.90 5.61
N LYS A 78 -0.69 -7.03 5.71
CA LYS A 78 0.02 -6.44 4.59
C LYS A 78 1.52 -6.72 4.73
N VAL A 79 2.15 -7.15 3.64
CA VAL A 79 3.59 -7.38 3.61
C VAL A 79 4.20 -6.67 2.42
N GLU A 80 5.22 -5.89 2.67
CA GLU A 80 5.98 -5.19 1.64
C GLU A 80 7.35 -5.85 1.44
N PHE A 81 7.80 -5.84 0.18
CA PHE A 81 9.05 -6.46 -0.23
C PHE A 81 9.81 -5.54 -1.18
N ASN A 82 11.12 -5.54 -1.07
CA ASN A 82 11.98 -4.90 -2.05
C ASN A 82 12.05 -5.70 -3.38
N GLU A 83 12.76 -5.17 -4.37
CA GLU A 83 12.92 -5.81 -5.70
C GLU A 83 13.53 -7.22 -5.66
N LYS A 84 14.24 -7.58 -4.57
CA LYS A 84 14.84 -8.91 -4.37
C LYS A 84 13.88 -9.87 -3.67
N GLY A 85 12.70 -9.39 -3.25
CA GLY A 85 11.74 -10.14 -2.47
C GLY A 85 12.14 -10.33 -1.00
N GLU A 86 13.01 -9.48 -0.47
CA GLU A 86 13.27 -9.37 0.96
C GLU A 86 12.19 -8.48 1.56
N TRP A 87 11.57 -8.91 2.66
CA TRP A 87 10.54 -8.11 3.31
C TRP A 87 11.12 -6.82 3.89
N THR A 88 10.36 -5.75 3.77
CA THR A 88 10.68 -4.41 4.29
C THR A 88 9.71 -3.98 5.36
N SER A 89 8.43 -4.33 5.23
CA SER A 89 7.38 -4.01 6.19
C SER A 89 6.43 -5.19 6.36
N VAL A 90 5.92 -5.39 7.58
CA VAL A 90 4.85 -6.34 7.92
C VAL A 90 3.87 -5.65 8.85
N GLU A 91 2.62 -5.54 8.44
CA GLU A 91 1.52 -4.98 9.22
C GLU A 91 0.42 -6.03 9.42
N CYS A 92 0.01 -6.27 10.66
CA CYS A 92 -1.06 -7.20 11.03
C CYS A 92 -2.15 -6.42 11.78
N LYS A 93 -3.04 -5.79 11.02
CA LYS A 93 -4.07 -4.89 11.58
C LYS A 93 -5.05 -5.56 12.54
N TYR A 94 -5.34 -6.84 12.33
CA TYR A 94 -6.36 -7.60 13.07
C TYR A 94 -5.81 -8.83 13.78
N SER A 95 -4.50 -9.07 13.72
CA SER A 95 -3.82 -10.21 14.33
C SER A 95 -2.48 -9.78 14.92
N GLU A 96 -1.83 -10.66 15.66
CA GLU A 96 -0.45 -10.44 16.12
C GLU A 96 0.52 -10.72 14.96
N ILE A 97 1.65 -10.00 14.93
CA ILE A 97 2.74 -10.30 14.00
C ILE A 97 3.24 -11.72 14.27
N PRO A 98 3.36 -12.58 13.25
CA PRO A 98 3.84 -13.96 13.42
C PRO A 98 5.20 -14.02 14.13
N VAL A 99 5.32 -15.02 15.02
CA VAL A 99 6.55 -15.25 15.77
C VAL A 99 7.74 -15.47 14.83
N GLY A 100 8.85 -14.78 15.11
CA GLY A 100 10.08 -14.88 14.33
C GLY A 100 10.28 -13.77 13.30
N ILE A 101 9.26 -12.94 13.02
CA ILE A 101 9.42 -11.74 12.18
C ILE A 101 10.12 -10.63 12.97
N ILE A 102 9.64 -10.32 14.17
CA ILE A 102 10.32 -9.40 15.08
C ILE A 102 11.51 -10.15 15.68
N PRO A 103 12.75 -9.59 15.64
CA PRO A 103 13.89 -10.18 16.30
C PRO A 103 13.61 -10.45 17.78
N THR A 104 13.95 -11.63 18.27
CA THR A 104 13.61 -12.09 19.63
C THR A 104 14.00 -11.09 20.72
N VAL A 105 15.19 -10.49 20.62
CA VAL A 105 15.68 -9.50 21.59
C VAL A 105 14.79 -8.25 21.65
N ILE A 106 14.23 -7.83 20.51
CA ILE A 106 13.30 -6.69 20.43
C ILE A 106 11.95 -7.09 21.02
N ALA A 107 11.43 -8.26 20.63
CA ALA A 107 10.15 -8.76 21.13
C ALA A 107 10.15 -8.90 22.66
N GLU A 108 11.24 -9.42 23.25
CA GLU A 108 11.41 -9.54 24.69
C GLU A 108 11.49 -8.16 25.39
N ASP A 109 12.19 -7.21 24.80
CA ASP A 109 12.30 -5.84 25.35
C ASP A 109 10.93 -5.13 25.33
N ILE A 110 10.17 -5.26 24.23
CA ILE A 110 8.82 -4.72 24.13
C ILE A 110 7.91 -5.37 25.18
N ALA A 111 7.90 -6.69 25.27
CA ALA A 111 7.07 -7.41 26.24
C ALA A 111 7.37 -7.01 27.70
N LYS A 112 8.61 -6.66 28.00
CA LYS A 112 9.02 -6.20 29.33
C LYS A 112 8.61 -4.74 29.60
N LYS A 113 8.73 -3.85 28.61
CA LYS A 113 8.45 -2.41 28.76
C LYS A 113 6.97 -2.08 28.59
N TYR A 114 6.29 -2.82 27.72
CA TYR A 114 4.90 -2.60 27.32
C TYR A 114 4.11 -3.92 27.38
N PRO A 115 3.93 -4.53 28.56
CA PRO A 115 3.39 -5.88 28.69
C PRO A 115 1.96 -6.04 28.17
N ASP A 116 1.18 -4.96 28.18
CA ASP A 116 -0.23 -4.95 27.75
C ASP A 116 -0.42 -4.53 26.30
N LEU A 117 0.65 -4.15 25.61
CA LEU A 117 0.59 -3.67 24.22
C LEU A 117 1.26 -4.69 23.28
N LYS A 118 0.59 -4.95 22.15
CA LYS A 118 1.09 -5.89 21.15
C LYS A 118 1.55 -5.14 19.92
N PRO A 119 2.73 -5.47 19.37
CA PRO A 119 3.15 -4.95 18.06
C PRO A 119 2.17 -5.36 16.97
N TYR A 120 1.83 -4.41 16.11
CA TYR A 120 1.00 -4.66 14.94
C TYR A 120 1.70 -4.34 13.63
N LYS A 121 2.82 -3.60 13.65
CA LYS A 121 3.65 -3.34 12.47
C LYS A 121 5.13 -3.42 12.84
N ILE A 122 5.93 -3.91 11.91
CA ILE A 122 7.39 -3.81 11.92
C ILE A 122 7.85 -3.35 10.54
N GLU A 123 8.78 -2.41 10.53
CA GLU A 123 9.40 -1.88 9.33
C GLU A 123 10.93 -1.90 9.46
N LYS A 124 11.62 -2.26 8.38
CA LYS A 124 13.07 -2.18 8.31
C LYS A 124 13.50 -0.80 7.90
N GLU A 125 14.22 -0.15 8.78
CA GLU A 125 14.78 1.17 8.58
C GLU A 125 16.28 1.13 8.28
N VAL A 126 16.82 2.22 7.77
CA VAL A 126 18.27 2.37 7.62
C VAL A 126 18.93 2.34 8.99
N GLY A 127 19.54 1.19 9.32
CA GLY A 127 20.24 1.00 10.60
C GLY A 127 19.43 0.36 11.70
N GLY A 128 18.19 -0.09 11.45
CA GLY A 128 17.38 -0.71 12.48
C GLY A 128 15.99 -1.12 12.09
N TYR A 129 15.09 -0.96 13.05
CA TYR A 129 13.69 -1.32 12.94
C TYR A 129 12.82 -0.24 13.59
N GLU A 130 11.68 0.03 12.96
CA GLU A 130 10.54 0.69 13.58
C GLU A 130 9.49 -0.36 13.91
N ILE A 131 8.95 -0.31 15.13
CA ILE A 131 7.92 -1.23 15.62
C ILE A 131 6.77 -0.40 16.15
N ASP A 132 5.60 -0.57 15.54
CA ASP A 132 4.40 0.14 15.97
C ASP A 132 3.63 -0.72 16.97
N ILE A 133 3.35 -0.11 18.12
CA ILE A 133 2.45 -0.61 19.15
C ILE A 133 1.34 0.43 19.34
N PRO A 134 0.17 0.10 19.91
CA PRO A 134 -0.88 1.08 20.12
C PRO A 134 -0.39 2.33 20.86
N GLY A 135 -0.38 3.47 20.14
CA GLY A 135 0.00 4.79 20.64
C GLY A 135 1.48 5.13 20.62
N TYR A 136 2.35 4.23 20.15
CA TYR A 136 3.80 4.50 20.09
C TYR A 136 4.47 3.84 18.89
N ASP A 137 5.44 4.54 18.31
CA ASP A 137 6.42 4.04 17.35
C ASP A 137 7.74 3.85 18.08
N LEU A 138 8.26 2.62 18.10
CA LEU A 138 9.44 2.22 18.83
C LEU A 138 10.60 1.99 17.87
N TYR A 139 11.72 2.65 18.09
CA TYR A 139 12.90 2.55 17.23
C TYR A 139 14.00 1.74 17.89
N TYR A 140 14.51 0.76 17.15
CA TYR A 140 15.58 -0.14 17.56
C TYR A 140 16.70 -0.18 16.53
N SER A 141 17.94 -0.34 16.99
CA SER A 141 19.08 -0.59 16.11
C SER A 141 19.01 -2.00 15.50
N ASN A 142 19.81 -2.27 14.47
CA ASN A 142 19.98 -3.63 13.89
C ASN A 142 20.35 -4.70 14.93
N ASN A 143 21.00 -4.33 16.02
CA ASN A 143 21.39 -5.23 17.10
C ASN A 143 20.30 -5.36 18.19
N GLY A 144 19.10 -4.80 17.98
CA GLY A 144 17.99 -4.85 18.91
C GLY A 144 18.13 -3.93 20.12
N ILE A 145 19.00 -2.91 20.07
CA ILE A 145 19.13 -1.92 21.14
C ILE A 145 18.05 -0.87 20.96
N PHE A 146 17.23 -0.64 21.99
CA PHE A 146 16.23 0.42 22.00
C PHE A 146 16.89 1.80 21.85
N ILE A 147 16.35 2.62 20.93
CA ILE A 147 16.85 3.96 20.65
C ILE A 147 15.91 5.02 21.23
N ARG A 148 14.63 4.98 20.86
CA ARG A 148 13.62 5.94 21.29
C ARG A 148 12.21 5.39 21.10
N ALA A 149 11.23 6.06 21.72
CA ALA A 149 9.81 5.93 21.41
C ALA A 149 9.26 7.29 20.99
N GLU A 150 8.38 7.30 20.03
CA GLU A 150 7.61 8.46 19.60
C GLU A 150 6.12 8.18 19.83
N ILE A 151 5.31 9.23 20.06
CA ILE A 151 3.87 9.07 20.20
C ILE A 151 3.29 9.03 18.78
N ASP A 152 2.57 7.95 18.49
CA ASP A 152 1.78 7.82 17.27
C ASP A 152 0.72 8.96 17.21
N LYS A 153 0.61 9.65 16.07
CA LYS A 153 -0.21 10.87 15.89
C LYS A 153 -1.48 10.62 15.14
#